data_cb4e919e1fc5487605decab4eb1c4ccd
#
_entry.id   cb4e919e1fc5487605decab4eb1c4ccd
#
_cell.length_a   1.000
_cell.length_b   1.000
_cell.length_c   1.000
_cell.angle_alpha   90.00
_cell.angle_beta   90.00
_cell.angle_gamma   90.00
#
_symmetry.space_group_name_H-M   'P 1'
#
loop_
_entity.id
_entity.type
_entity.pdbx_description
1 polymer ?
#
loop_
_entity_poly.entity_id
_entity_poly.type
_entity_poly.pdbx_seq_one_letter_code
_entity_poly.pdbx_strand_id
1 'polypeptide(L)'
;MFRNESGGFRIPPTVIIALVMGAFTLCKYYGQSSVNDITGETQHISMSPEQEIAMGLQSAPQMAQEMGGLSSNQQMTSIVKQVGQKVVQNSAAKNTPYQYDFHLLADPQTINAFALPGGQIFITEGLLTRLTTDGRTLNEDMLAGVLGHEVGHVVARHSAEKMAQMELAQGLTGAVTMATYDPSNPNAGYIAQSVANMISMKYGRGQELQSDNLGVRFMLESGYQPENLVGVMEILKQAAGPNRTPEFQSTHPDPENRKEAIQAAIQEWKGKLGK
;
A
#
# COMPACT_ATOMS: atom_id res chain seq x y z
N MET A 1 -13.74 -32.79 -21.78
CA MET A 1 -12.88 -33.99 -21.79
C MET A 1 -13.33 -34.89 -22.93
N PHE A 2 -12.64 -34.91 -24.05
CA PHE A 2 -13.07 -35.66 -25.25
C PHE A 2 -12.38 -37.02 -25.29
N ARG A 3 -13.15 -38.09 -25.37
CA ARG A 3 -12.66 -39.47 -25.53
C ARG A 3 -12.50 -39.76 -27.01
N ASN A 4 -11.35 -40.27 -27.43
CA ASN A 4 -11.09 -40.70 -28.79
C ASN A 4 -11.60 -42.14 -28.98
N GLU A 5 -11.91 -42.56 -30.21
CA GLU A 5 -12.37 -43.92 -30.55
C GLU A 5 -11.39 -45.05 -30.15
N SER A 6 -10.11 -44.70 -29.92
CA SER A 6 -9.07 -45.61 -29.44
C SER A 6 -8.90 -45.65 -27.91
N GLY A 7 -9.78 -45.01 -27.12
CA GLY A 7 -9.75 -45.02 -25.65
C GLY A 7 -8.61 -44.20 -25.01
N GLY A 8 -7.78 -43.49 -25.78
CA GLY A 8 -6.69 -42.66 -25.30
C GLY A 8 -7.17 -41.27 -24.86
N PHE A 9 -6.64 -40.80 -23.72
CA PHE A 9 -6.86 -39.45 -23.20
C PHE A 9 -6.04 -38.48 -24.04
N ARG A 10 -6.68 -37.55 -24.78
CA ARG A 10 -5.99 -36.45 -25.47
C ARG A 10 -6.26 -35.17 -24.72
N ILE A 11 -5.20 -34.54 -24.24
CA ILE A 11 -5.27 -33.19 -23.65
C ILE A 11 -5.38 -32.18 -24.81
N PRO A 12 -6.39 -31.29 -24.82
CA PRO A 12 -6.52 -30.27 -25.84
C PRO A 12 -5.26 -29.36 -25.88
N PRO A 13 -4.80 -28.91 -27.06
CA PRO A 13 -3.66 -28.02 -27.17
C PRO A 13 -3.80 -26.72 -26.34
N THR A 14 -5.00 -26.20 -26.21
CA THR A 14 -5.32 -25.03 -25.38
C THR A 14 -5.01 -25.26 -23.90
N VAL A 15 -5.28 -26.47 -23.38
CA VAL A 15 -4.94 -26.83 -22.01
C VAL A 15 -3.43 -26.94 -21.79
N ILE A 16 -2.69 -27.47 -22.78
CA ILE A 16 -1.21 -27.52 -22.71
C ILE A 16 -0.64 -26.10 -22.69
N ILE A 17 -1.11 -25.21 -23.57
CA ILE A 17 -0.71 -23.82 -23.59
C ILE A 17 -1.01 -23.15 -22.26
N ALA A 18 -2.19 -23.34 -21.72
CA ALA A 18 -2.60 -22.79 -20.42
C ALA A 18 -1.69 -23.26 -19.27
N LEU A 19 -1.33 -24.54 -19.23
CA LEU A 19 -0.39 -25.08 -18.24
C LEU A 19 0.99 -24.46 -18.36
N VAL A 20 1.50 -24.28 -19.59
CA VAL A 20 2.78 -23.62 -19.83
C VAL A 20 2.73 -22.15 -19.40
N MET A 21 1.67 -21.42 -19.75
CA MET A 21 1.47 -20.03 -19.31
C MET A 21 1.40 -19.91 -17.79
N GLY A 22 0.61 -20.74 -17.13
CA GLY A 22 0.50 -20.77 -15.68
C GLY A 22 1.83 -21.09 -15.00
N ALA A 23 2.54 -22.12 -15.47
CA ALA A 23 3.87 -22.47 -14.95
C ALA A 23 4.88 -21.32 -15.14
N PHE A 24 4.91 -20.70 -16.32
CA PHE A 24 5.78 -19.54 -16.59
C PHE A 24 5.47 -18.37 -15.64
N THR A 25 4.18 -18.04 -15.45
CA THR A 25 3.75 -16.96 -14.55
C THR A 25 4.18 -17.23 -13.11
N LEU A 26 4.00 -18.46 -12.62
CA LEU A 26 4.45 -18.87 -11.29
C LEU A 26 5.98 -18.81 -11.16
N CYS A 27 6.72 -19.34 -12.12
CA CYS A 27 8.17 -19.28 -12.14
C CYS A 27 8.68 -17.84 -12.14
N LYS A 28 8.07 -16.96 -12.94
CA LYS A 28 8.37 -15.52 -12.94
C LYS A 28 8.17 -14.91 -11.55
N TYR A 29 7.02 -15.12 -10.94
CA TYR A 29 6.68 -14.55 -9.64
C TYR A 29 7.64 -15.03 -8.53
N TYR A 30 7.82 -16.33 -8.38
CA TYR A 30 8.71 -16.90 -7.35
C TYR A 30 10.19 -16.66 -7.64
N GLY A 31 10.57 -16.50 -8.89
CA GLY A 31 11.95 -16.16 -9.29
C GLY A 31 12.33 -14.71 -8.99
N GLN A 32 11.39 -13.83 -8.71
CA GLN A 32 11.60 -12.41 -8.39
C GLN A 32 11.64 -12.16 -6.87
N SER A 33 12.22 -13.09 -6.12
CA SER A 33 12.34 -12.98 -4.67
C SER A 33 13.54 -12.11 -4.28
N SER A 34 13.34 -11.18 -3.35
CA SER A 34 14.38 -10.34 -2.74
C SER A 34 14.11 -10.12 -1.26
N VAL A 35 15.16 -9.93 -0.47
CA VAL A 35 15.01 -9.56 0.95
C VAL A 35 15.02 -8.04 1.05
N ASN A 36 14.08 -7.48 1.80
CA ASN A 36 14.04 -6.06 2.11
C ASN A 36 15.03 -5.75 3.24
N ASP A 37 15.98 -4.85 3.00
CA ASP A 37 17.07 -4.55 3.93
C ASP A 37 16.61 -3.91 5.26
N ILE A 38 15.43 -3.28 5.26
CA ILE A 38 14.90 -2.58 6.46
C ILE A 38 13.97 -3.48 7.27
N THR A 39 13.14 -4.27 6.59
CA THR A 39 12.15 -5.15 7.25
C THR A 39 12.69 -6.55 7.51
N GLY A 40 13.70 -6.99 6.75
CA GLY A 40 14.24 -8.35 6.77
C GLY A 40 13.32 -9.38 6.11
N GLU A 41 12.19 -8.97 5.54
CA GLU A 41 11.23 -9.88 4.92
C GLU A 41 11.58 -10.20 3.49
N THR A 42 11.26 -11.44 3.08
CA THR A 42 11.37 -11.87 1.70
C THR A 42 10.13 -11.43 0.93
N GLN A 43 10.33 -10.68 -0.14
CA GLN A 43 9.27 -10.11 -0.98
C GLN A 43 9.41 -10.58 -2.43
N HIS A 44 8.27 -10.72 -3.12
CA HIS A 44 8.22 -11.01 -4.56
C HIS A 44 7.88 -9.71 -5.29
N ILE A 45 8.88 -9.09 -5.91
CA ILE A 45 8.76 -7.76 -6.53
C ILE A 45 9.40 -7.77 -7.92
N SER A 46 8.65 -7.32 -8.91
CA SER A 46 9.09 -7.25 -10.31
C SER A 46 9.80 -5.95 -10.69
N MET A 47 9.69 -4.92 -9.84
CA MET A 47 10.23 -3.59 -10.11
C MET A 47 11.51 -3.30 -9.34
N SER A 48 12.43 -2.55 -9.95
CA SER A 48 13.56 -1.97 -9.22
C SER A 48 13.15 -0.69 -8.48
N PRO A 49 13.92 -0.26 -7.45
CA PRO A 49 13.67 1.03 -6.77
C PRO A 49 13.65 2.24 -7.73
N GLU A 50 14.49 2.24 -8.77
CA GLU A 50 14.53 3.30 -9.78
C GLU A 50 13.24 3.35 -10.60
N GLN A 51 12.67 2.19 -10.91
CA GLN A 51 11.38 2.09 -11.60
C GLN A 51 10.24 2.57 -10.71
N GLU A 52 10.26 2.26 -9.41
CA GLU A 52 9.30 2.78 -8.44
C GLU A 52 9.37 4.32 -8.34
N ILE A 53 10.59 4.88 -8.24
CA ILE A 53 10.81 6.33 -8.20
C ILE A 53 10.28 7.00 -9.48
N ALA A 54 10.64 6.46 -10.65
CA ALA A 54 10.17 7.00 -11.92
C ALA A 54 8.65 6.97 -12.04
N MET A 55 8.01 5.87 -11.63
CA MET A 55 6.56 5.71 -11.63
C MET A 55 5.89 6.73 -10.70
N GLY A 56 6.37 6.87 -9.45
CA GLY A 56 5.80 7.82 -8.50
C GLY A 56 5.90 9.26 -8.98
N LEU A 57 7.08 9.67 -9.46
CA LEU A 57 7.29 11.01 -10.01
C LEU A 57 6.40 11.30 -11.23
N GLN A 58 6.23 10.33 -12.12
CA GLN A 58 5.36 10.48 -13.29
C GLN A 58 3.87 10.56 -12.91
N SER A 59 3.44 9.81 -11.90
CA SER A 59 2.03 9.74 -11.49
C SER A 59 1.62 10.88 -10.56
N ALA A 60 2.55 11.45 -9.80
CA ALA A 60 2.26 12.44 -8.77
C ALA A 60 1.46 13.67 -9.25
N PRO A 61 1.77 14.31 -10.40
CA PRO A 61 0.99 15.46 -10.88
C PRO A 61 -0.46 15.11 -11.22
N GLN A 62 -0.68 13.96 -11.84
CA GLN A 62 -2.02 13.49 -12.19
C GLN A 62 -2.83 13.16 -10.93
N MET A 63 -2.24 12.43 -9.97
CA MET A 63 -2.88 12.10 -8.70
C MET A 63 -3.26 13.35 -7.92
N ALA A 64 -2.37 14.35 -7.86
CA ALA A 64 -2.68 15.64 -7.23
C ALA A 64 -3.88 16.33 -7.91
N GLN A 65 -3.92 16.34 -9.23
CA GLN A 65 -5.01 16.98 -9.99
C GLN A 65 -6.35 16.28 -9.78
N GLU A 66 -6.39 14.94 -9.78
CA GLU A 66 -7.60 14.14 -9.55
C GLU A 66 -8.19 14.34 -8.16
N MET A 67 -7.36 14.72 -7.18
CA MET A 67 -7.75 14.97 -5.79
C MET A 67 -7.82 16.48 -5.43
N GLY A 68 -8.22 17.31 -6.37
CA GLY A 68 -8.48 18.75 -6.13
C GLY A 68 -7.26 19.66 -6.22
N GLY A 69 -6.09 19.13 -6.59
CA GLY A 69 -4.85 19.89 -6.71
C GLY A 69 -4.06 20.02 -5.42
N LEU A 70 -2.91 20.68 -5.50
CA LEU A 70 -2.10 21.00 -4.33
C LEU A 70 -2.70 22.16 -3.55
N SER A 71 -2.63 22.11 -2.22
CA SER A 71 -3.11 23.18 -1.35
C SER A 71 -2.35 24.48 -1.58
N SER A 72 -3.09 25.59 -1.59
CA SER A 72 -2.53 26.94 -1.59
C SER A 72 -2.10 27.41 -0.20
N ASN A 73 -2.40 26.68 0.87
CA ASN A 73 -2.00 26.98 2.23
C ASN A 73 -0.51 26.64 2.45
N GLN A 74 0.33 27.62 2.14
CA GLN A 74 1.79 27.47 2.21
C GLN A 74 2.29 27.12 3.62
N GLN A 75 1.65 27.66 4.66
CA GLN A 75 2.04 27.37 6.05
C GLN A 75 1.82 25.89 6.38
N MET A 76 0.63 25.35 6.09
CA MET A 76 0.33 23.94 6.36
C MET A 76 1.15 23.02 5.47
N THR A 77 1.34 23.37 4.20
CA THR A 77 2.23 22.63 3.28
C THR A 77 3.67 22.57 3.82
N SER A 78 4.18 23.67 4.36
CA SER A 78 5.52 23.71 4.97
C SER A 78 5.60 22.79 6.19
N ILE A 79 4.60 22.79 7.07
CA ILE A 79 4.56 21.89 8.24
C ILE A 79 4.53 20.44 7.81
N VAL A 80 3.68 20.06 6.86
CA VAL A 80 3.60 18.69 6.32
C VAL A 80 4.97 18.25 5.79
N LYS A 81 5.64 19.09 4.99
CA LYS A 81 6.97 18.79 4.47
C LYS A 81 8.02 18.68 5.59
N GLN A 82 8.04 19.57 6.53
CA GLN A 82 9.00 19.57 7.64
C GLN A 82 8.85 18.31 8.52
N VAL A 83 7.62 17.95 8.90
CA VAL A 83 7.34 16.77 9.71
C VAL A 83 7.74 15.51 8.95
N GLY A 84 7.32 15.37 7.68
CA GLY A 84 7.65 14.22 6.85
C GLY A 84 9.15 14.07 6.61
N GLN A 85 9.83 15.15 6.27
CA GLN A 85 11.29 15.15 6.09
C GLN A 85 12.03 14.79 7.39
N LYS A 86 11.56 15.28 8.54
CA LYS A 86 12.14 14.93 9.84
C LYS A 86 11.96 13.45 10.14
N VAL A 87 10.78 12.86 9.85
CA VAL A 87 10.52 11.42 9.98
C VAL A 87 11.50 10.61 9.14
N VAL A 88 11.72 10.98 7.88
CA VAL A 88 12.62 10.25 6.99
C VAL A 88 14.09 10.42 7.41
N GLN A 89 14.55 11.66 7.58
CA GLN A 89 15.97 11.95 7.77
C GLN A 89 16.53 11.42 9.10
N ASN A 90 15.69 11.32 10.13
CA ASN A 90 16.09 10.89 11.47
C ASN A 90 15.72 9.42 11.78
N SER A 91 15.26 8.67 10.80
CA SER A 91 14.89 7.26 10.96
C SER A 91 15.63 6.34 10.00
N ALA A 92 15.38 5.03 10.12
CA ALA A 92 15.91 4.04 9.20
C ALA A 92 15.46 4.26 7.74
N ALA A 93 14.37 4.99 7.50
CA ALA A 93 13.88 5.30 6.15
C ALA A 93 14.90 6.05 5.28
N LYS A 94 15.81 6.82 5.88
CA LYS A 94 16.91 7.52 5.17
C LYS A 94 17.86 6.59 4.43
N ASN A 95 17.91 5.33 4.83
CA ASN A 95 18.82 4.34 4.26
C ASN A 95 18.25 3.66 3.00
N THR A 96 17.05 4.07 2.57
CA THR A 96 16.43 3.60 1.33
C THR A 96 16.84 4.49 0.16
N PRO A 97 16.77 3.99 -1.09
CA PRO A 97 17.11 4.79 -2.27
C PRO A 97 16.02 5.81 -2.68
N TYR A 98 14.90 5.84 -1.97
CA TYR A 98 13.71 6.60 -2.37
C TYR A 98 13.85 8.10 -2.19
N GLN A 99 13.17 8.85 -3.09
CA GLN A 99 13.13 10.30 -3.08
C GLN A 99 11.81 10.78 -2.44
N TYR A 100 11.83 10.93 -1.12
CA TYR A 100 10.62 11.33 -0.39
C TYR A 100 10.28 12.80 -0.59
N ASP A 101 9.05 13.06 -1.03
CA ASP A 101 8.43 14.39 -0.97
C ASP A 101 7.00 14.26 -0.42
N PHE A 102 6.54 15.32 0.24
CA PHE A 102 5.29 15.34 0.98
C PHE A 102 4.39 16.46 0.45
N HIS A 103 3.16 16.11 0.10
CA HIS A 103 2.22 16.98 -0.60
C HIS A 103 0.93 17.13 0.19
N LEU A 104 0.50 18.37 0.43
CA LEU A 104 -0.81 18.67 0.96
C LEU A 104 -1.78 18.91 -0.20
N LEU A 105 -2.87 18.13 -0.24
CA LEU A 105 -3.93 18.23 -1.26
C LEU A 105 -5.04 19.17 -0.80
N ALA A 106 -5.56 19.97 -1.73
CA ALA A 106 -6.60 20.99 -1.50
C ALA A 106 -8.02 20.39 -1.38
N ASP A 107 -8.15 19.18 -0.83
CA ASP A 107 -9.45 18.54 -0.59
C ASP A 107 -9.79 18.59 0.91
N PRO A 108 -10.73 19.48 1.33
CA PRO A 108 -11.13 19.60 2.74
C PRO A 108 -12.16 18.56 3.15
N GLN A 109 -12.73 17.78 2.22
CA GLN A 109 -13.83 16.84 2.49
C GLN A 109 -13.36 15.41 2.64
N THR A 110 -12.36 15.00 1.87
CA THR A 110 -11.83 13.66 1.89
C THR A 110 -10.85 13.49 3.04
N ILE A 111 -11.02 12.43 3.82
CA ILE A 111 -10.09 12.05 4.90
C ILE A 111 -9.20 10.97 4.33
N ASN A 112 -8.02 11.36 3.83
CA ASN A 112 -7.10 10.45 3.17
C ASN A 112 -5.64 10.88 3.31
N ALA A 113 -4.75 9.86 3.33
CA ALA A 113 -3.33 9.97 3.04
C ALA A 113 -2.94 8.73 2.23
N PHE A 114 -1.93 8.84 1.38
CA PHE A 114 -1.44 7.72 0.59
C PHE A 114 -0.02 7.96 0.09
N ALA A 115 0.69 6.87 -0.18
CA ALA A 115 2.01 6.89 -0.78
C ALA A 115 1.98 6.30 -2.18
N LEU A 116 2.62 6.96 -3.13
CA LEU A 116 2.98 6.37 -4.42
C LEU A 116 4.31 5.62 -4.31
N PRO A 117 4.58 4.65 -5.17
CA PRO A 117 5.89 4.02 -5.27
C PRO A 117 7.01 5.05 -5.34
N GLY A 118 8.15 4.77 -4.72
CA GLY A 118 9.32 5.66 -4.81
C GLY A 118 9.31 6.90 -3.91
N GLY A 119 8.24 7.11 -3.07
CA GLY A 119 8.30 8.06 -1.96
C GLY A 119 7.53 9.37 -2.13
N GLN A 120 6.62 9.49 -3.12
CA GLN A 120 5.70 10.62 -3.21
C GLN A 120 4.51 10.39 -2.28
N ILE A 121 4.39 11.18 -1.20
CA ILE A 121 3.41 10.99 -0.14
C ILE A 121 2.44 12.16 -0.10
N PHE A 122 1.16 11.86 0.00
CA PHE A 122 0.07 12.83 -0.05
C PHE A 122 -0.79 12.74 1.22
N ILE A 123 -1.26 13.90 1.67
CA ILE A 123 -2.28 14.02 2.73
C ILE A 123 -3.28 15.09 2.32
N THR A 124 -4.57 14.86 2.56
CA THR A 124 -5.63 15.83 2.28
C THR A 124 -5.76 16.85 3.41
N GLU A 125 -6.23 18.08 3.09
CA GLU A 125 -6.63 19.07 4.10
C GLU A 125 -7.72 18.50 5.02
N GLY A 126 -8.61 17.67 4.48
CA GLY A 126 -9.67 17.01 5.24
C GLY A 126 -9.15 16.10 6.35
N LEU A 127 -8.05 15.36 6.14
CA LEU A 127 -7.41 14.60 7.20
C LEU A 127 -6.60 15.53 8.11
N LEU A 128 -5.75 16.40 7.53
CA LEU A 128 -4.86 17.27 8.29
C LEU A 128 -5.60 18.11 9.35
N THR A 129 -6.75 18.68 9.02
CA THR A 129 -7.56 19.50 9.92
C THR A 129 -8.18 18.71 11.09
N ARG A 130 -8.18 17.39 11.03
CA ARG A 130 -8.65 16.52 12.12
C ARG A 130 -7.55 16.07 13.07
N LEU A 131 -6.28 16.20 12.66
CA LEU A 131 -5.13 15.82 13.48
C LEU A 131 -4.85 16.89 14.56
N THR A 132 -5.81 17.06 15.45
CA THR A 132 -5.74 18.05 16.54
C THR A 132 -6.09 17.39 17.87
N THR A 133 -5.50 17.89 18.96
CA THR A 133 -5.84 17.44 20.33
C THR A 133 -7.00 18.22 20.93
N ASP A 134 -7.12 19.49 20.54
CA ASP A 134 -8.07 20.46 21.10
C ASP A 134 -9.10 20.96 20.05
N GLY A 135 -9.11 20.36 18.85
CA GLY A 135 -9.94 20.78 17.72
C GLY A 135 -9.47 22.08 17.05
N ARG A 136 -8.30 22.63 17.40
CA ARG A 136 -7.79 23.90 16.87
C ARG A 136 -6.35 23.85 16.43
N THR A 137 -5.48 23.26 17.27
CA THR A 137 -4.02 23.25 17.06
C THR A 137 -3.63 21.91 16.44
N LEU A 138 -2.91 21.95 15.31
CA LEU A 138 -2.37 20.75 14.69
C LEU A 138 -1.45 20.02 15.66
N ASN A 139 -1.68 18.74 15.82
CA ASN A 139 -0.80 17.85 16.58
C ASN A 139 0.23 17.23 15.63
N GLU A 140 1.48 17.70 15.74
CA GLU A 140 2.56 17.21 14.88
C GLU A 140 2.92 15.73 15.12
N ASP A 141 2.72 15.19 16.34
CA ASP A 141 2.92 13.76 16.59
C ASP A 141 1.90 12.91 15.86
N MET A 142 0.63 13.33 15.80
CA MET A 142 -0.39 12.65 14.99
C MET A 142 -0.05 12.73 13.50
N LEU A 143 0.38 13.89 13.02
CA LEU A 143 0.82 14.04 11.62
C LEU A 143 2.03 13.15 11.32
N ALA A 144 3.01 13.11 12.22
CA ALA A 144 4.16 12.21 12.10
C ALA A 144 3.76 10.74 12.09
N GLY A 145 2.70 10.38 12.84
CA GLY A 145 2.12 9.04 12.82
C GLY A 145 1.55 8.66 11.46
N VAL A 146 0.73 9.53 10.87
CA VAL A 146 0.16 9.30 9.52
C VAL A 146 1.28 9.23 8.48
N LEU A 147 2.18 10.23 8.44
CA LEU A 147 3.25 10.27 7.45
C LEU A 147 4.26 9.13 7.66
N GLY A 148 4.53 8.74 8.91
CA GLY A 148 5.38 7.59 9.24
C GLY A 148 4.79 6.26 8.76
N HIS A 149 3.47 6.10 8.85
CA HIS A 149 2.75 4.95 8.29
C HIS A 149 2.89 4.91 6.76
N GLU A 150 2.70 6.03 6.07
CA GLU A 150 2.87 6.10 4.61
C GLU A 150 4.33 5.83 4.19
N VAL A 151 5.31 6.39 4.92
CA VAL A 151 6.73 6.06 4.73
C VAL A 151 6.97 4.57 4.95
N GLY A 152 6.28 3.95 5.91
CA GLY A 152 6.30 2.51 6.16
C GLY A 152 5.91 1.70 4.92
N HIS A 153 4.83 2.08 4.24
CA HIS A 153 4.40 1.44 2.99
C HIS A 153 5.47 1.55 1.88
N VAL A 154 6.14 2.70 1.76
CA VAL A 154 7.22 2.88 0.78
C VAL A 154 8.43 2.03 1.14
N VAL A 155 8.90 2.08 2.40
CA VAL A 155 10.06 1.30 2.89
C VAL A 155 9.83 -0.20 2.74
N ALA A 156 8.63 -0.67 3.08
CA ALA A 156 8.23 -2.06 2.93
C ALA A 156 7.85 -2.44 1.48
N ARG A 157 7.88 -1.49 0.54
CA ARG A 157 7.60 -1.71 -0.89
C ARG A 157 6.23 -2.34 -1.18
N HIS A 158 5.23 -2.04 -0.35
CA HIS A 158 3.92 -2.69 -0.42
C HIS A 158 3.22 -2.49 -1.76
N SER A 159 3.38 -1.31 -2.39
CA SER A 159 2.82 -1.04 -3.72
C SER A 159 3.45 -1.91 -4.81
N ALA A 160 4.78 -2.08 -4.78
CA ALA A 160 5.50 -2.91 -5.74
C ALA A 160 5.16 -4.40 -5.58
N GLU A 161 5.05 -4.87 -4.32
CA GLU A 161 4.61 -6.24 -4.03
C GLU A 161 3.18 -6.49 -4.53
N LYS A 162 2.28 -5.53 -4.30
CA LYS A 162 0.91 -5.61 -4.80
C LYS A 162 0.85 -5.65 -6.32
N MET A 163 1.67 -4.85 -7.01
CA MET A 163 1.76 -4.90 -8.48
C MET A 163 2.24 -6.26 -8.96
N ALA A 164 3.22 -6.87 -8.32
CA ALA A 164 3.68 -8.23 -8.65
C ALA A 164 2.58 -9.29 -8.43
N GLN A 165 1.80 -9.15 -7.35
CA GLN A 165 0.63 -10.01 -7.09
C GLN A 165 -0.46 -9.83 -8.17
N MET A 166 -0.68 -8.59 -8.64
CA MET A 166 -1.62 -8.32 -9.74
C MET A 166 -1.13 -8.92 -11.07
N GLU A 167 0.16 -8.83 -11.37
CA GLU A 167 0.75 -9.49 -12.55
C GLU A 167 0.58 -11.01 -12.50
N LEU A 168 0.82 -11.61 -11.33
CA LEU A 168 0.60 -13.04 -11.09
C LEU A 168 -0.87 -13.41 -11.35
N ALA A 169 -1.80 -12.66 -10.76
CA ALA A 169 -3.23 -12.91 -10.93
C ALA A 169 -3.68 -12.79 -12.39
N GLN A 170 -3.22 -11.76 -13.10
CA GLN A 170 -3.51 -11.57 -14.53
C GLN A 170 -2.95 -12.70 -15.39
N GLY A 171 -1.72 -13.14 -15.14
CA GLY A 171 -1.11 -14.24 -15.86
C GLY A 171 -1.84 -15.57 -15.65
N LEU A 172 -2.23 -15.87 -14.40
CA LEU A 172 -3.03 -17.07 -14.08
C LEU A 172 -4.45 -17.00 -14.68
N THR A 173 -5.08 -15.83 -14.62
CA THR A 173 -6.38 -15.58 -15.26
C THR A 173 -6.30 -15.81 -16.76
N GLY A 174 -5.26 -15.31 -17.44
CA GLY A 174 -5.02 -15.56 -18.85
C GLY A 174 -4.86 -17.06 -19.17
N ALA A 175 -4.14 -17.78 -18.32
CA ALA A 175 -3.98 -19.23 -18.46
C ALA A 175 -5.34 -19.98 -18.32
N VAL A 176 -6.16 -19.62 -17.32
CA VAL A 176 -7.50 -20.21 -17.14
C VAL A 176 -8.40 -19.88 -18.33
N THR A 177 -8.40 -18.65 -18.80
CA THR A 177 -9.18 -18.22 -20.00
C THR A 177 -8.78 -19.05 -21.21
N MET A 178 -7.49 -19.27 -21.44
CA MET A 178 -7.00 -20.09 -22.53
C MET A 178 -7.45 -21.57 -22.39
N ALA A 179 -7.41 -22.12 -21.18
CA ALA A 179 -7.84 -23.51 -20.92
C ALA A 179 -9.34 -23.72 -21.14
N THR A 180 -10.14 -22.70 -20.82
CA THR A 180 -11.62 -22.73 -20.89
C THR A 180 -12.16 -22.08 -22.17
N TYR A 181 -11.28 -21.70 -23.09
CA TYR A 181 -11.69 -21.07 -24.34
C TYR A 181 -12.62 -21.99 -25.14
N ASP A 182 -13.87 -21.54 -25.30
CA ASP A 182 -14.89 -22.16 -26.12
C ASP A 182 -15.48 -21.09 -27.04
N PRO A 183 -15.26 -21.20 -28.36
CA PRO A 183 -15.80 -20.23 -29.33
C PRO A 183 -17.34 -20.14 -29.29
N SER A 184 -18.02 -21.17 -28.77
CA SER A 184 -19.48 -21.21 -28.65
C SER A 184 -20.00 -20.60 -27.35
N ASN A 185 -19.12 -20.34 -26.35
CA ASN A 185 -19.50 -19.77 -25.03
C ASN A 185 -18.61 -18.56 -24.67
N PRO A 186 -18.95 -17.34 -25.13
CA PRO A 186 -18.16 -16.14 -24.85
C PRO A 186 -18.14 -15.73 -23.38
N ASN A 187 -19.02 -16.30 -22.53
CA ASN A 187 -19.08 -15.95 -21.10
C ASN A 187 -18.07 -16.72 -20.23
N ALA A 188 -17.32 -17.68 -20.77
CA ALA A 188 -16.30 -18.41 -20.02
C ALA A 188 -15.20 -17.50 -19.47
N GLY A 189 -14.93 -16.35 -20.10
CA GLY A 189 -13.99 -15.33 -19.64
C GLY A 189 -14.44 -14.57 -18.37
N TYR A 190 -15.72 -14.54 -18.04
CA TYR A 190 -16.24 -13.83 -16.87
C TYR A 190 -15.77 -14.40 -15.53
N ILE A 191 -15.59 -15.70 -15.45
CA ILE A 191 -15.12 -16.37 -14.22
C ILE A 191 -13.67 -15.95 -13.94
N ALA A 192 -12.84 -15.88 -14.98
CA ALA A 192 -11.45 -15.46 -14.88
C ALA A 192 -11.31 -13.98 -14.43
N GLN A 193 -12.14 -13.10 -14.97
CA GLN A 193 -12.17 -11.68 -14.59
C GLN A 193 -12.63 -11.49 -13.14
N SER A 194 -13.55 -12.31 -12.66
CA SER A 194 -14.03 -12.25 -11.26
C SER A 194 -12.93 -12.59 -10.27
N VAL A 195 -12.07 -13.58 -10.58
CA VAL A 195 -10.91 -13.95 -9.75
C VAL A 195 -9.89 -12.79 -9.70
N ALA A 196 -9.61 -12.15 -10.83
CA ALA A 196 -8.70 -10.99 -10.88
C ALA A 196 -9.21 -9.81 -10.04
N ASN A 197 -10.51 -9.53 -10.07
CA ASN A 197 -11.13 -8.46 -9.30
C ASN A 197 -11.15 -8.75 -7.79
N MET A 198 -11.16 -10.00 -7.35
CA MET A 198 -11.10 -10.37 -5.93
C MET A 198 -9.75 -10.10 -5.27
N ILE A 199 -8.68 -10.03 -6.07
CA ILE A 199 -7.31 -9.76 -5.60
C ILE A 199 -7.03 -8.24 -5.55
N SER A 200 -8.01 -7.40 -5.94
CA SER A 200 -7.79 -5.99 -6.23
C SER A 200 -7.79 -5.05 -5.02
N MET A 201 -6.85 -4.15 -5.04
CA MET A 201 -6.85 -2.74 -4.63
C MET A 201 -6.77 -2.38 -3.14
N LYS A 202 -6.81 -3.29 -2.18
CA LYS A 202 -6.60 -2.95 -0.75
C LYS A 202 -5.27 -3.50 -0.28
N TYR A 203 -4.57 -2.75 0.59
CA TYR A 203 -3.45 -3.35 1.32
C TYR A 203 -3.96 -4.53 2.16
N GLY A 204 -3.11 -5.55 2.30
CA GLY A 204 -3.44 -6.66 3.17
C GLY A 204 -3.34 -6.25 4.64
N ARG A 205 -4.13 -6.87 5.53
CA ARG A 205 -4.06 -6.60 6.99
C ARG A 205 -2.65 -6.73 7.55
N GLY A 206 -1.84 -7.67 7.05
CA GLY A 206 -0.43 -7.84 7.44
C GLY A 206 0.42 -6.63 7.04
N GLN A 207 0.21 -6.07 5.84
CA GLN A 207 0.92 -4.89 5.34
C GLN A 207 0.56 -3.64 6.15
N GLU A 208 -0.70 -3.51 6.61
CA GLU A 208 -1.11 -2.43 7.51
C GLU A 208 -0.39 -2.50 8.86
N LEU A 209 -0.38 -3.70 9.50
CA LEU A 209 0.32 -3.90 10.76
C LEU A 209 1.82 -3.69 10.63
N GLN A 210 2.43 -4.08 9.51
CA GLN A 210 3.84 -3.82 9.23
C GLN A 210 4.11 -2.33 9.06
N SER A 211 3.24 -1.61 8.34
CA SER A 211 3.36 -0.17 8.14
C SER A 211 3.20 0.60 9.46
N ASP A 212 2.27 0.18 10.32
CA ASP A 212 2.13 0.73 11.68
C ASP A 212 3.38 0.47 12.53
N ASN A 213 3.93 -0.74 12.50
CA ASN A 213 5.15 -1.09 13.23
C ASN A 213 6.34 -0.24 12.79
N LEU A 214 6.52 -0.05 11.48
CA LEU A 214 7.54 0.82 10.92
C LEU A 214 7.27 2.29 11.27
N GLY A 215 6.03 2.75 11.19
CA GLY A 215 5.63 4.10 11.57
C GLY A 215 5.98 4.41 13.03
N VAL A 216 5.66 3.50 13.94
CA VAL A 216 6.05 3.59 15.36
C VAL A 216 7.57 3.71 15.52
N ARG A 217 8.33 2.86 14.84
CA ARG A 217 9.79 2.92 14.83
C ARG A 217 10.28 4.28 14.35
N PHE A 218 9.80 4.76 13.22
CA PHE A 218 10.23 6.02 12.63
C PHE A 218 9.86 7.24 13.49
N MET A 219 8.70 7.23 14.14
CA MET A 219 8.31 8.25 15.12
C MET A 219 9.30 8.29 16.28
N LEU A 220 9.62 7.15 16.90
CA LEU A 220 10.58 7.05 18.00
C LEU A 220 11.97 7.51 17.57
N GLU A 221 12.48 7.03 16.44
CA GLU A 221 13.80 7.40 15.92
C GLU A 221 13.90 8.92 15.66
N SER A 222 12.82 9.56 15.17
CA SER A 222 12.76 10.99 14.86
C SER A 222 12.32 11.89 16.03
N GLY A 223 12.07 11.30 17.21
CA GLY A 223 11.77 12.06 18.44
C GLY A 223 10.31 12.50 18.55
N TYR A 224 9.40 11.84 17.85
CA TYR A 224 7.95 12.00 18.00
C TYR A 224 7.38 10.97 18.99
N GLN A 225 6.17 11.24 19.49
CA GLN A 225 5.48 10.38 20.47
C GLN A 225 4.53 9.40 19.76
N PRO A 226 4.90 8.10 19.65
CA PRO A 226 4.13 7.14 18.85
C PRO A 226 2.76 6.79 19.44
N GLU A 227 2.50 7.10 20.72
CA GLU A 227 1.19 6.95 21.33
C GLU A 227 0.10 7.75 20.61
N ASN A 228 0.47 8.84 19.95
CA ASN A 228 -0.43 9.67 19.16
C ASN A 228 -0.95 8.96 17.89
N LEU A 229 -0.28 7.93 17.40
CA LEU A 229 -0.79 7.11 16.30
C LEU A 229 -2.09 6.39 16.68
N VAL A 230 -2.23 5.98 17.94
CA VAL A 230 -3.51 5.42 18.45
C VAL A 230 -4.63 6.46 18.37
N GLY A 231 -4.32 7.73 18.68
CA GLY A 231 -5.27 8.84 18.54
C GLY A 231 -5.75 9.05 17.10
N VAL A 232 -4.85 8.87 16.13
CA VAL A 232 -5.22 8.92 14.69
C VAL A 232 -6.26 7.84 14.36
N MET A 233 -6.09 6.61 14.87
CA MET A 233 -7.06 5.53 14.64
C MET A 233 -8.45 5.88 15.20
N GLU A 234 -8.52 6.55 16.35
CA GLU A 234 -9.78 7.00 16.94
C GLU A 234 -10.45 8.09 16.09
N ILE A 235 -9.67 9.04 15.56
CA ILE A 235 -10.16 10.07 14.63
C ILE A 235 -10.74 9.42 13.37
N LEU A 236 -10.03 8.48 12.77
CA LEU A 236 -10.48 7.76 11.58
C LEU A 236 -11.75 6.96 11.84
N LYS A 237 -11.85 6.31 13.00
CA LYS A 237 -13.05 5.57 13.41
C LYS A 237 -14.25 6.49 13.64
N GLN A 238 -14.05 7.65 14.25
CA GLN A 238 -15.13 8.64 14.46
C GLN A 238 -15.59 9.28 13.14
N ALA A 239 -14.69 9.41 12.18
CA ALA A 239 -15.00 9.94 10.85
C ALA A 239 -15.78 8.94 9.98
N ALA A 240 -15.74 7.66 10.34
CA ALA A 240 -16.57 6.61 9.74
C ALA A 240 -18.01 6.77 10.22
N GLY A 241 -18.89 7.27 9.35
CA GLY A 241 -20.32 7.31 9.63
C GLY A 241 -20.99 5.95 9.37
N PRO A 242 -22.25 5.74 9.80
CA PRO A 242 -22.95 4.46 9.66
C PRO A 242 -23.08 3.99 8.19
N ASN A 243 -22.95 4.91 7.23
CA ASN A 243 -23.09 4.63 5.80
C ASN A 243 -21.89 5.16 4.96
N ARG A 244 -20.79 5.59 5.59
CA ARG A 244 -19.64 6.16 4.89
C ARG A 244 -18.35 5.71 5.55
N THR A 245 -17.57 4.94 4.81
CA THR A 245 -16.18 4.62 5.19
C THR A 245 -15.27 5.74 4.68
N PRO A 246 -14.42 6.35 5.51
CA PRO A 246 -13.39 7.27 5.03
C PRO A 246 -12.55 6.64 3.93
N GLU A 247 -12.10 7.44 2.96
CA GLU A 247 -11.26 6.95 1.85
C GLU A 247 -10.00 6.26 2.38
N PHE A 248 -9.39 6.81 3.41
CA PHE A 248 -8.26 6.19 4.09
C PHE A 248 -8.55 4.74 4.52
N GLN A 249 -9.69 4.45 5.13
CA GLN A 249 -10.06 3.08 5.52
C GLN A 249 -10.43 2.19 4.35
N SER A 250 -10.76 2.76 3.20
CA SER A 250 -11.03 1.97 1.99
C SER A 250 -9.77 1.43 1.36
N THR A 251 -8.66 2.16 1.46
CA THR A 251 -7.33 1.78 0.98
C THR A 251 -6.49 1.09 2.06
N HIS A 252 -6.70 1.46 3.34
CA HIS A 252 -6.03 0.94 4.53
C HIS A 252 -7.05 0.25 5.45
N PRO A 253 -7.41 -1.01 5.18
CA PRO A 253 -8.39 -1.73 5.97
C PRO A 253 -7.91 -1.91 7.41
N ASP A 254 -8.78 -1.55 8.38
CA ASP A 254 -8.47 -1.65 9.80
C ASP A 254 -8.45 -3.12 10.26
N PRO A 255 -7.31 -3.68 10.67
CA PRO A 255 -7.26 -4.97 11.35
C PRO A 255 -7.93 -4.84 12.72
N GLU A 256 -8.71 -5.85 13.13
CA GLU A 256 -9.45 -5.85 14.41
C GLU A 256 -8.56 -5.60 15.64
N ASN A 257 -7.26 -5.92 15.55
CA ASN A 257 -6.27 -5.80 16.62
C ASN A 257 -5.23 -4.70 16.37
N ARG A 258 -5.53 -3.71 15.49
CA ARG A 258 -4.56 -2.68 15.07
C ARG A 258 -4.04 -1.85 16.25
N LYS A 259 -4.93 -1.44 17.15
CA LYS A 259 -4.57 -0.65 18.33
C LYS A 259 -3.62 -1.41 19.27
N GLU A 260 -3.92 -2.67 19.56
CA GLU A 260 -3.10 -3.55 20.37
C GLU A 260 -1.73 -3.81 19.72
N ALA A 261 -1.70 -3.98 18.41
CA ALA A 261 -0.47 -4.16 17.64
C ALA A 261 0.42 -2.91 17.68
N ILE A 262 -0.15 -1.71 17.54
CA ILE A 262 0.57 -0.44 17.68
C ILE A 262 1.15 -0.32 19.11
N GLN A 263 0.37 -0.63 20.15
CA GLN A 263 0.84 -0.57 21.53
C GLN A 263 1.99 -1.57 21.80
N ALA A 264 1.89 -2.78 21.25
CA ALA A 264 2.96 -3.78 21.32
C ALA A 264 4.23 -3.29 20.61
N ALA A 265 4.09 -2.72 19.41
CA ALA A 265 5.21 -2.14 18.64
C ALA A 265 5.90 -1.00 19.42
N ILE A 266 5.13 -0.15 20.11
CA ILE A 266 5.69 0.94 20.94
C ILE A 266 6.59 0.35 22.04
N GLN A 267 6.12 -0.66 22.76
CA GLN A 267 6.90 -1.29 23.84
C GLN A 267 8.16 -1.97 23.28
N GLU A 268 8.03 -2.69 22.17
CA GLU A 268 9.13 -3.36 21.52
C GLU A 268 10.22 -2.38 21.09
N TRP A 269 9.84 -1.31 20.36
CA TRP A 269 10.80 -0.36 19.82
C TRP A 269 11.40 0.55 20.90
N LYS A 270 10.65 0.93 21.94
CA LYS A 270 11.23 1.61 23.12
C LYS A 270 12.31 0.75 23.78
N GLY A 271 12.06 -0.55 23.95
CA GLY A 271 13.05 -1.47 24.47
C GLY A 271 14.30 -1.59 23.59
N LYS A 272 14.14 -1.71 22.26
CA LYS A 272 15.23 -1.81 21.29
C LYS A 272 16.06 -0.53 21.20
N LEU A 273 15.46 0.63 21.35
CA LEU A 273 16.11 1.95 21.24
C LEU A 273 16.59 2.51 22.58
N GLY A 274 16.31 1.81 23.70
CA GLY A 274 16.68 2.27 25.03
C GLY A 274 15.94 3.55 25.47
N LYS A 275 14.69 3.72 25.06
CA LYS A 275 13.85 4.90 25.31
C LYS A 275 12.70 4.60 26.27
#